data_5bd66d88d7ce96143a86528a123060b6
#
_entry.id   5bd66d88d7ce96143a86528a123060b6
#
_cell.length_a   1.000
_cell.length_b   1.000
_cell.length_c   1.000
_cell.angle_alpha   90.00
_cell.angle_beta   90.00
_cell.angle_gamma   90.00
#
_symmetry.space_group_name_H-M   'P 1'
#
loop_
_entity.id
_entity.type
_entity.pdbx_description
1 polymer ?
#
loop_
_entity_poly.entity_id
_entity_poly.type
_entity_poly.pdbx_seq_one_letter_code
_entity_poly.pdbx_strand_id
1 'polypeptide(L)'
;MVGSLLVQRLNARRSLASLLFSRTFASKKPKSSPVTKNATKSKKGDPKSKNKHEEFGLAADDTSSSATDNLVIDDSSRLQQLALDDKDKSLDVGLDGRPLFTSATSISQLNHKHASSYINFSMKELDAVLPEGLPDGMLKEFEDSKRNALLVRQSFLDLRDNYRRIVDPPLQSAAAVKGPKAQKQIVLDGPVSCGKSIALAMLVHWARSEGWLVFYVPKGREWTHGGFFYRNQQTGLWDTPVQAASILQAKANSYCYSDFMKYNESRLLQLPCQVFDPIPLGEGVGVGQMKDVDTMAMPEGSTLYDLVQAGLNYTHASVGVLVQLRKELSLVKDIPVLIAIDQYNNWFTFSEYEEPVTVRSTRPIHAKELATVNAFRSMINDDMMIGAFSHSTAVGKLRQELPDVPTGARINFPRYTLEEAGTVCHYYLRCASAQSSPLF
;
A
#
# COMPACT_ATOMS: atom_id res chain seq x y z
N MET A 1 -49.51 4.74 2.95
CA MET A 1 -48.81 4.40 4.19
C MET A 1 -47.32 4.03 3.99
N VAL A 2 -46.86 3.68 2.80
CA VAL A 2 -45.46 3.32 2.54
C VAL A 2 -44.50 4.53 2.57
N GLY A 3 -44.99 5.72 2.19
CA GLY A 3 -44.16 6.93 2.18
C GLY A 3 -43.76 7.48 3.55
N SER A 4 -44.60 7.27 4.58
CA SER A 4 -44.34 7.78 5.95
C SER A 4 -43.21 6.99 6.66
N LEU A 5 -43.10 5.70 6.43
CA LEU A 5 -42.02 4.86 6.99
C LEU A 5 -40.65 5.17 6.37
N LEU A 6 -40.62 5.54 5.08
CA LEU A 6 -39.37 5.90 4.42
C LEU A 6 -38.81 7.23 4.94
N VAL A 7 -39.68 8.20 5.19
CA VAL A 7 -39.29 9.52 5.73
C VAL A 7 -38.81 9.41 7.19
N GLN A 8 -39.42 8.55 8.01
CA GLN A 8 -38.93 8.30 9.38
C GLN A 8 -37.57 7.61 9.40
N ARG A 9 -37.32 6.67 8.49
CA ARG A 9 -36.01 6.01 8.34
C ARG A 9 -34.93 6.98 7.85
N LEU A 10 -35.24 7.92 6.96
CA LEU A 10 -34.31 8.95 6.50
C LEU A 10 -33.96 9.95 7.60
N ASN A 11 -34.89 10.31 8.47
CA ASN A 11 -34.62 11.23 9.60
C ASN A 11 -33.77 10.58 10.71
N ALA A 12 -33.98 9.32 11.01
CA ALA A 12 -33.09 8.57 11.93
C ALA A 12 -31.66 8.45 11.38
N ARG A 13 -31.52 8.29 10.05
CA ARG A 13 -30.20 8.23 9.37
C ARG A 13 -29.48 9.59 9.36
N ARG A 14 -30.20 10.72 9.30
CA ARG A 14 -29.58 12.05 9.40
C ARG A 14 -28.97 12.33 10.77
N SER A 15 -29.53 11.79 11.85
CA SER A 15 -28.97 11.90 13.21
C SER A 15 -27.66 11.14 13.38
N LEU A 16 -27.51 9.96 12.77
CA LEU A 16 -26.28 9.15 12.83
C LEU A 16 -25.12 9.76 12.03
N ALA A 17 -25.39 10.37 10.88
CA ALA A 17 -24.36 11.04 10.09
C ALA A 17 -23.70 12.22 10.85
N SER A 18 -24.47 12.95 11.67
CA SER A 18 -23.93 14.04 12.50
C SER A 18 -23.03 13.56 13.64
N LEU A 19 -23.19 12.33 14.10
CA LEU A 19 -22.37 11.74 15.16
C LEU A 19 -21.02 11.20 14.65
N LEU A 20 -20.94 10.80 13.40
CA LEU A 20 -19.69 10.32 12.81
C LEU A 20 -18.69 11.45 12.46
N PHE A 21 -19.19 12.66 12.21
CA PHE A 21 -18.34 13.82 11.89
C PHE A 21 -17.80 14.58 13.12
N SER A 22 -18.27 14.28 14.34
CA SER A 22 -17.88 15.02 15.55
C SER A 22 -16.70 14.45 16.35
N ARG A 23 -16.04 13.38 15.88
CA ARG A 23 -14.96 12.70 16.60
C ARG A 23 -13.53 12.97 16.12
N THR A 24 -13.28 13.95 15.31
CA THR A 24 -11.91 14.34 14.96
C THR A 24 -11.68 15.81 15.27
N PHE A 25 -10.79 16.05 16.19
CA PHE A 25 -10.06 17.25 16.58
C PHE A 25 -10.24 17.62 18.07
N ALA A 26 -9.47 16.90 18.91
CA ALA A 26 -9.03 17.44 20.18
C ALA A 26 -7.50 17.58 20.12
N SER A 27 -7.03 18.77 19.77
CA SER A 27 -5.63 19.14 19.87
C SER A 27 -5.26 19.34 21.35
N LYS A 28 -4.34 18.53 21.86
CA LYS A 28 -3.69 18.79 23.16
C LYS A 28 -2.62 19.89 22.99
N LYS A 29 -2.83 21.00 23.66
CA LYS A 29 -1.80 22.03 23.87
C LYS A 29 -0.71 21.50 24.82
N PRO A 30 0.58 21.84 24.59
CA PRO A 30 1.63 21.49 25.50
C PRO A 30 1.65 22.43 26.73
N LYS A 31 1.76 21.85 27.91
CA LYS A 31 2.01 22.59 29.15
C LYS A 31 3.53 22.67 29.38
N SER A 32 4.00 23.88 29.54
CA SER A 32 5.34 24.25 29.96
C SER A 32 5.62 23.84 31.41
N SER A 33 6.80 23.28 31.65
CA SER A 33 7.38 22.99 32.94
C SER A 33 8.15 24.20 33.51
N PRO A 34 8.25 24.36 34.82
CA PRO A 34 9.38 25.08 35.40
C PRO A 34 10.31 24.14 36.16
N VAL A 35 11.57 24.47 36.02
CA VAL A 35 12.77 23.92 36.63
C VAL A 35 12.80 24.24 38.13
N THR A 36 13.18 23.26 38.98
CA THR A 36 13.93 23.54 40.22
C THR A 36 14.85 22.37 40.59
N LYS A 37 16.04 22.77 41.02
CA LYS A 37 17.20 21.97 41.42
C LYS A 37 17.05 21.50 42.88
N ASN A 38 17.65 20.39 43.22
CA ASN A 38 18.64 20.04 44.26
C ASN A 38 18.40 18.62 44.79
N ALA A 39 19.33 17.77 44.63
CA ALA A 39 20.50 17.41 45.46
C ALA A 39 20.25 16.42 46.60
N THR A 40 20.95 15.31 46.48
CA THR A 40 21.70 14.49 47.43
C THR A 40 21.05 13.35 48.26
N LYS A 41 21.72 12.22 48.10
CA LYS A 41 22.17 11.15 49.03
C LYS A 41 21.28 9.97 49.38
N SER A 42 21.65 8.83 48.79
CA SER A 42 22.17 7.61 49.43
C SER A 42 21.34 6.87 50.49
N LYS A 43 21.00 5.62 50.28
CA LYS A 43 21.50 4.38 50.89
C LYS A 43 20.50 3.23 50.77
N LYS A 44 21.05 2.14 50.25
CA LYS A 44 20.95 0.72 50.66
C LYS A 44 19.76 0.20 51.46
N GLY A 45 19.23 -0.94 51.00
CA GLY A 45 18.67 -1.98 51.84
C GLY A 45 17.60 -2.85 51.21
N ASP A 46 17.96 -3.96 50.60
CA ASP A 46 17.15 -5.18 50.53
C ASP A 46 17.12 -5.83 51.95
N PRO A 47 16.30 -6.81 52.30
CA PRO A 47 15.53 -7.78 51.51
C PRO A 47 14.21 -8.33 52.11
N LYS A 48 13.53 -9.17 51.30
CA LYS A 48 12.78 -10.41 51.68
C LYS A 48 11.40 -10.35 52.38
N SER A 49 10.46 -10.92 51.70
CA SER A 49 9.74 -12.20 51.96
C SER A 49 8.29 -12.12 52.50
N LYS A 50 7.52 -13.02 51.87
CA LYS A 50 6.44 -13.90 52.37
C LYS A 50 5.00 -13.46 52.33
N ASN A 51 4.30 -14.18 51.47
CA ASN A 51 2.98 -14.83 51.61
C ASN A 51 2.11 -14.46 52.82
N LYS A 52 0.84 -14.18 52.54
CA LYS A 52 -0.25 -14.98 53.13
C LYS A 52 -1.59 -14.76 52.43
N HIS A 53 -2.24 -15.87 52.12
CA HIS A 53 -3.68 -16.04 51.93
C HIS A 53 -4.45 -15.49 53.14
N GLU A 54 -5.61 -14.92 52.88
CA GLU A 54 -6.78 -15.07 53.74
C GLU A 54 -8.06 -14.92 52.91
N GLU A 55 -8.78 -15.99 52.94
CA GLU A 55 -10.14 -16.24 52.52
C GLU A 55 -11.05 -15.72 53.63
N PHE A 56 -12.11 -14.97 53.33
CA PHE A 56 -13.29 -14.87 54.18
C PHE A 56 -14.56 -14.74 53.36
N GLY A 57 -15.43 -15.66 53.57
CA GLY A 57 -16.71 -15.81 52.96
C GLY A 57 -17.88 -15.19 53.75
N LEU A 58 -19.02 -15.24 53.11
CA LEU A 58 -20.40 -15.19 53.61
C LEU A 58 -21.01 -13.84 54.01
N ALA A 59 -22.01 -13.36 53.28
CA ALA A 59 -23.42 -13.57 53.62
C ALA A 59 -24.31 -12.95 52.52
N ALA A 60 -25.36 -13.68 52.21
CA ALA A 60 -26.47 -13.27 51.36
C ALA A 60 -27.32 -12.21 52.03
N ASP A 61 -27.86 -11.26 51.27
CA ASP A 61 -29.20 -10.75 51.52
C ASP A 61 -29.88 -10.36 50.21
N ASP A 62 -31.07 -10.89 50.04
CA ASP A 62 -32.03 -10.64 48.97
C ASP A 62 -32.56 -9.22 49.01
N THR A 63 -32.72 -8.56 47.90
CA THR A 63 -34.01 -7.99 47.45
C THR A 63 -33.91 -7.23 46.13
N SER A 64 -34.94 -7.50 45.34
CA SER A 64 -35.52 -6.70 44.24
C SER A 64 -34.79 -6.54 42.92
N SER A 65 -35.19 -7.41 42.05
CA SER A 65 -35.58 -7.25 40.61
C SER A 65 -35.54 -5.83 40.05
N SER A 66 -34.66 -5.62 39.11
CA SER A 66 -35.03 -4.94 37.84
C SER A 66 -34.27 -5.63 36.69
N ALA A 67 -35.05 -6.31 35.89
CA ALA A 67 -34.59 -6.96 34.65
C ALA A 67 -34.08 -5.90 33.69
N THR A 68 -32.78 -5.83 33.55
CA THR A 68 -32.13 -5.38 32.30
C THR A 68 -31.62 -6.63 31.61
N ASP A 69 -32.48 -7.19 30.76
CA ASP A 69 -32.06 -8.14 29.74
C ASP A 69 -31.02 -7.45 28.89
N ASN A 70 -29.75 -7.62 29.21
CA ASN A 70 -28.63 -7.46 28.30
C ASN A 70 -28.75 -8.59 27.29
N LEU A 71 -29.47 -8.33 26.19
CA LEU A 71 -29.45 -9.14 24.98
C LEU A 71 -27.98 -9.20 24.51
N VAL A 72 -27.27 -10.22 24.91
CA VAL A 72 -26.06 -10.68 24.27
C VAL A 72 -26.52 -11.14 22.90
N ILE A 73 -26.48 -10.23 21.92
CA ILE A 73 -26.72 -10.57 20.52
C ILE A 73 -25.57 -11.48 20.12
N ASP A 74 -25.89 -12.74 19.93
CA ASP A 74 -24.93 -13.76 19.51
C ASP A 74 -24.34 -13.34 18.14
N ASP A 75 -23.02 -13.30 18.06
CA ASP A 75 -22.29 -12.97 16.81
C ASP A 75 -22.72 -13.83 15.63
N SER A 76 -23.21 -15.05 15.88
CA SER A 76 -23.73 -15.95 14.85
C SER A 76 -25.05 -15.45 14.26
N SER A 77 -25.95 -14.91 15.06
CA SER A 77 -27.21 -14.31 14.62
C SER A 77 -26.96 -13.06 13.78
N ARG A 78 -25.97 -12.28 14.17
CA ARG A 78 -25.52 -11.07 13.45
C ARG A 78 -24.93 -11.40 12.09
N LEU A 79 -24.08 -12.43 12.00
CA LEU A 79 -23.52 -12.92 10.74
C LEU A 79 -24.58 -13.47 9.81
N GLN A 80 -25.61 -14.17 10.36
CA GLN A 80 -26.74 -14.66 9.56
C GLN A 80 -27.59 -13.50 9.02
N GLN A 81 -27.81 -12.45 9.78
CA GLN A 81 -28.55 -11.27 9.35
C GLN A 81 -27.77 -10.48 8.28
N LEU A 82 -26.46 -10.36 8.42
CA LEU A 82 -25.57 -9.82 7.40
C LEU A 82 -25.66 -10.61 6.09
N ALA A 83 -25.66 -11.92 6.19
CA ALA A 83 -25.77 -12.81 5.02
C ALA A 83 -27.16 -12.75 4.35
N LEU A 84 -28.22 -12.47 5.09
CA LEU A 84 -29.56 -12.24 4.55
C LEU A 84 -29.66 -10.87 3.88
N ASP A 85 -29.14 -9.84 4.53
CA ASP A 85 -29.09 -8.48 3.99
C ASP A 85 -28.25 -8.43 2.70
N ASP A 86 -27.15 -9.17 2.63
CA ASP A 86 -26.32 -9.26 1.41
C ASP A 86 -27.07 -9.89 0.23
N LYS A 87 -28.06 -10.71 0.46
CA LYS A 87 -28.91 -11.29 -0.59
C LYS A 87 -29.98 -10.33 -1.08
N ASP A 88 -30.37 -9.34 -0.28
CA ASP A 88 -31.39 -8.39 -0.66
C ASP A 88 -30.80 -7.26 -1.53
N LYS A 89 -30.80 -7.48 -2.84
CA LYS A 89 -30.33 -6.50 -3.83
C LYS A 89 -31.19 -5.24 -3.89
N SER A 90 -32.40 -5.23 -3.32
CA SER A 90 -33.24 -4.03 -3.29
C SER A 90 -32.67 -2.93 -2.41
N LEU A 91 -31.77 -3.30 -1.50
CA LEU A 91 -31.06 -2.38 -0.60
C LEU A 91 -29.77 -1.80 -1.22
N ASP A 92 -29.33 -2.33 -2.35
CA ASP A 92 -28.10 -1.91 -3.03
C ASP A 92 -28.33 -0.70 -3.95
N VAL A 93 -29.02 0.31 -3.41
CA VAL A 93 -29.34 1.54 -4.11
C VAL A 93 -28.49 2.69 -3.57
N GLY A 94 -27.75 3.34 -4.45
CA GLY A 94 -26.95 4.52 -4.18
C GLY A 94 -27.71 5.83 -4.37
N LEU A 95 -26.93 6.87 -4.62
CA LEU A 95 -27.47 8.21 -4.89
C LEU A 95 -28.35 8.17 -6.16
N ASP A 96 -29.48 8.91 -6.14
CA ASP A 96 -30.40 9.04 -7.29
C ASP A 96 -30.95 7.72 -7.85
N GLY A 97 -31.01 6.67 -7.02
CA GLY A 97 -31.52 5.36 -7.43
C GLY A 97 -30.57 4.55 -8.31
N ARG A 98 -29.33 4.98 -8.47
CA ARG A 98 -28.31 4.21 -9.21
C ARG A 98 -27.88 2.97 -8.42
N PRO A 99 -27.48 1.88 -9.10
CA PRO A 99 -26.93 0.72 -8.41
C PRO A 99 -25.70 1.10 -7.58
N LEU A 100 -25.67 0.65 -6.32
CA LEU A 100 -24.51 0.87 -5.44
C LEU A 100 -23.29 0.04 -5.89
N PHE A 101 -23.55 -1.16 -6.43
CA PHE A 101 -22.51 -2.04 -6.94
C PHE A 101 -22.54 -2.12 -8.45
N THR A 102 -21.36 -2.18 -9.06
CA THR A 102 -21.22 -2.38 -10.51
C THR A 102 -21.56 -3.82 -10.90
N SER A 103 -22.07 -3.98 -12.14
CA SER A 103 -22.23 -5.29 -12.75
C SER A 103 -20.95 -5.88 -13.30
N ALA A 104 -19.87 -5.09 -13.38
CA ALA A 104 -18.57 -5.56 -13.85
C ALA A 104 -17.96 -6.54 -12.84
N THR A 105 -17.47 -7.66 -13.34
CA THR A 105 -16.82 -8.72 -12.55
C THR A 105 -15.31 -8.56 -12.47
N SER A 106 -14.72 -7.72 -13.31
CA SER A 106 -13.27 -7.45 -13.33
C SER A 106 -12.96 -5.97 -13.55
N ILE A 107 -11.77 -5.55 -13.12
CA ILE A 107 -11.30 -4.16 -13.33
C ILE A 107 -11.16 -3.84 -14.84
N SER A 108 -10.87 -4.83 -15.67
CA SER A 108 -10.73 -4.66 -17.11
C SER A 108 -12.05 -4.27 -17.80
N GLN A 109 -13.18 -4.71 -17.25
CA GLN A 109 -14.52 -4.40 -17.77
C GLN A 109 -15.06 -3.04 -17.32
N LEU A 110 -14.42 -2.42 -16.33
CA LEU A 110 -14.84 -1.11 -15.84
C LEU A 110 -14.76 -0.07 -16.96
N ASN A 111 -15.73 0.83 -16.96
CA ASN A 111 -15.76 2.00 -17.84
C ASN A 111 -16.34 3.21 -17.09
N HIS A 112 -16.37 4.36 -17.70
CA HIS A 112 -16.83 5.61 -17.08
C HIS A 112 -18.27 5.57 -16.55
N LYS A 113 -19.12 4.65 -17.06
CA LYS A 113 -20.50 4.46 -16.55
C LYS A 113 -20.52 3.79 -15.17
N HIS A 114 -19.45 3.10 -14.80
CA HIS A 114 -19.29 2.46 -13.50
C HIS A 114 -18.64 3.39 -12.46
N ALA A 115 -18.27 4.62 -12.85
CA ALA A 115 -17.77 5.59 -11.89
C ALA A 115 -18.82 5.85 -10.79
N SER A 116 -18.35 6.10 -9.57
CA SER A 116 -19.21 6.29 -8.40
C SER A 116 -20.04 5.05 -8.03
N SER A 117 -19.60 3.84 -8.35
CA SER A 117 -20.15 2.57 -7.86
C SER A 117 -19.07 1.72 -7.22
N TYR A 118 -19.44 0.69 -6.47
CA TYR A 118 -18.51 -0.22 -5.83
C TYR A 118 -18.32 -1.50 -6.65
N ILE A 119 -17.07 -1.95 -6.75
CA ILE A 119 -16.71 -3.27 -7.30
C ILE A 119 -16.32 -4.22 -6.16
N ASN A 120 -16.87 -5.44 -6.17
CA ASN A 120 -16.54 -6.47 -5.20
C ASN A 120 -15.31 -7.28 -5.62
N PHE A 121 -14.49 -7.68 -4.66
CA PHE A 121 -13.34 -8.53 -4.86
C PHE A 121 -13.41 -9.78 -4.00
N SER A 122 -12.81 -10.86 -4.48
CA SER A 122 -12.48 -12.03 -3.66
C SER A 122 -11.12 -11.79 -2.99
N MET A 123 -11.01 -12.00 -1.67
CA MET A 123 -9.70 -11.92 -0.99
C MET A 123 -8.70 -12.91 -1.59
N LYS A 124 -9.15 -14.12 -1.95
CA LYS A 124 -8.29 -15.12 -2.60
C LYS A 124 -7.72 -14.63 -3.94
N GLU A 125 -8.53 -13.90 -4.71
CA GLU A 125 -8.09 -13.29 -5.96
C GLU A 125 -7.12 -12.15 -5.72
N LEU A 126 -7.42 -11.26 -4.75
CA LEU A 126 -6.53 -10.17 -4.39
C LEU A 126 -5.17 -10.67 -3.90
N ASP A 127 -5.14 -11.67 -3.02
CA ASP A 127 -3.91 -12.29 -2.52
C ASP A 127 -3.11 -12.99 -3.64
N ALA A 128 -3.81 -13.58 -4.62
CA ALA A 128 -3.16 -14.20 -5.76
C ALA A 128 -2.58 -13.18 -6.75
N VAL A 129 -3.27 -12.04 -6.95
CA VAL A 129 -2.86 -11.01 -7.92
C VAL A 129 -1.93 -9.97 -7.30
N LEU A 130 -2.03 -9.70 -6.00
CA LEU A 130 -1.22 -8.74 -5.24
C LEU A 130 -0.49 -9.42 -4.07
N PRO A 131 0.36 -10.40 -4.36
CA PRO A 131 1.05 -11.16 -3.32
C PRO A 131 2.04 -10.31 -2.50
N GLU A 132 2.53 -9.17 -3.01
CA GLU A 132 3.38 -8.24 -2.26
C GLU A 132 2.63 -7.53 -1.11
N GLY A 133 1.32 -7.70 -1.07
CA GLY A 133 0.43 -7.19 -0.04
C GLY A 133 -0.45 -6.04 -0.50
N LEU A 134 -1.55 -5.89 0.23
CA LEU A 134 -2.52 -4.83 0.03
C LEU A 134 -2.12 -3.58 0.82
N PRO A 135 -2.45 -2.38 0.32
CA PRO A 135 -2.27 -1.15 1.09
C PRO A 135 -3.03 -1.19 2.43
N ASP A 136 -2.41 -0.71 3.50
CA ASP A 136 -3.01 -0.71 4.84
C ASP A 136 -4.39 -0.02 4.87
N GLY A 137 -4.56 1.06 4.07
CA GLY A 137 -5.84 1.75 3.92
C GLY A 137 -6.93 0.90 3.25
N MET A 138 -6.56 -0.01 2.36
CA MET A 138 -7.48 -0.93 1.70
C MET A 138 -7.92 -2.05 2.65
N LEU A 139 -6.98 -2.61 3.41
CA LEU A 139 -7.27 -3.61 4.44
C LEU A 139 -8.21 -3.04 5.51
N LYS A 140 -7.92 -1.82 5.96
CA LYS A 140 -8.77 -1.12 6.93
C LYS A 140 -10.17 -0.86 6.38
N GLU A 141 -10.30 -0.46 5.12
CA GLU A 141 -11.61 -0.27 4.45
C GLU A 141 -12.43 -1.57 4.47
N PHE A 142 -11.79 -2.69 4.15
CA PHE A 142 -12.45 -4.01 4.19
C PHE A 142 -12.82 -4.44 5.61
N GLU A 143 -11.95 -4.15 6.57
CA GLU A 143 -12.23 -4.43 7.98
C GLU A 143 -13.39 -3.60 8.52
N ASP A 144 -13.39 -2.29 8.27
CA ASP A 144 -14.41 -1.34 8.75
C ASP A 144 -15.78 -1.63 8.09
N SER A 145 -15.80 -1.94 6.80
CA SER A 145 -17.04 -2.21 6.05
C SER A 145 -17.51 -3.66 6.16
N LYS A 146 -16.65 -4.60 6.60
CA LYS A 146 -16.86 -6.06 6.54
C LYS A 146 -17.17 -6.58 5.14
N ARG A 147 -16.76 -5.84 4.11
CA ARG A 147 -16.97 -6.17 2.69
C ARG A 147 -15.72 -5.88 1.90
N ASN A 148 -15.39 -6.76 0.97
CA ASN A 148 -14.22 -6.60 0.10
C ASN A 148 -14.63 -5.84 -1.18
N ALA A 149 -15.06 -4.59 -1.02
CA ALA A 149 -15.51 -3.76 -2.12
C ALA A 149 -14.78 -2.42 -2.14
N LEU A 150 -14.47 -1.94 -3.33
CA LEU A 150 -13.79 -0.66 -3.53
C LEU A 150 -14.61 0.27 -4.43
N LEU A 151 -14.58 1.56 -4.12
CA LEU A 151 -15.20 2.58 -4.94
C LEU A 151 -14.45 2.73 -6.27
N VAL A 152 -15.16 2.61 -7.37
CA VAL A 152 -14.66 2.92 -8.71
C VAL A 152 -14.69 4.43 -8.90
N ARG A 153 -13.50 5.04 -8.87
CA ARG A 153 -13.35 6.48 -9.03
C ARG A 153 -13.06 6.86 -10.46
N GLN A 154 -13.62 7.99 -10.90
CA GLN A 154 -13.33 8.53 -12.22
C GLN A 154 -11.82 8.76 -12.41
N SER A 155 -11.14 9.32 -11.40
CA SER A 155 -9.70 9.55 -11.41
C SER A 155 -8.86 8.29 -11.59
N PHE A 156 -9.32 7.15 -11.07
CA PHE A 156 -8.70 5.84 -11.29
C PHE A 156 -8.90 5.38 -12.74
N LEU A 157 -10.11 5.52 -13.28
CA LEU A 157 -10.39 5.13 -14.67
C LEU A 157 -9.55 5.94 -15.65
N ASP A 158 -9.41 7.25 -15.42
CA ASP A 158 -8.56 8.14 -16.23
C ASP A 158 -7.09 7.70 -16.17
N LEU A 159 -6.60 7.33 -14.99
CA LEU A 159 -5.23 6.81 -14.80
C LEU A 159 -5.02 5.50 -15.56
N ARG A 160 -5.92 4.53 -15.40
CA ARG A 160 -5.87 3.25 -16.11
C ARG A 160 -5.92 3.46 -17.62
N ASP A 161 -6.83 4.28 -18.10
CA ASP A 161 -7.01 4.54 -19.52
C ASP A 161 -5.84 5.32 -20.14
N ASN A 162 -5.11 6.09 -19.32
CA ASN A 162 -3.85 6.67 -19.76
C ASN A 162 -2.83 5.58 -20.12
N TYR A 163 -2.64 4.58 -19.26
CA TYR A 163 -1.70 3.48 -19.53
C TYR A 163 -2.20 2.54 -20.64
N ARG A 164 -3.50 2.27 -20.72
CA ARG A 164 -4.10 1.52 -21.81
C ARG A 164 -3.80 2.15 -23.17
N ARG A 165 -3.92 3.48 -23.30
CA ARG A 165 -3.65 4.21 -24.54
C ARG A 165 -2.17 4.18 -24.96
N ILE A 166 -1.24 3.90 -24.06
CA ILE A 166 0.17 3.74 -24.43
C ILE A 166 0.38 2.43 -25.16
N VAL A 167 -0.26 1.37 -24.70
CA VAL A 167 -0.11 0.01 -25.25
C VAL A 167 -1.01 -0.23 -26.45
N ASP A 168 -2.25 0.24 -26.38
CA ASP A 168 -3.25 0.13 -27.42
C ASP A 168 -3.76 1.53 -27.80
N PRO A 169 -3.00 2.25 -28.62
CA PRO A 169 -3.40 3.58 -29.05
C PRO A 169 -4.66 3.49 -29.93
N PRO A 170 -5.67 4.33 -29.70
CA PRO A 170 -6.87 4.31 -30.51
C PRO A 170 -6.50 4.56 -31.98
N LEU A 171 -7.07 3.75 -32.86
CA LEU A 171 -6.91 3.89 -34.32
C LEU A 171 -7.25 5.34 -34.71
N GLN A 172 -6.27 6.08 -35.20
CA GLN A 172 -6.42 7.47 -35.58
C GLN A 172 -7.32 7.56 -36.80
N SER A 173 -8.59 7.88 -36.60
CA SER A 173 -9.34 8.57 -37.64
C SER A 173 -8.82 10.01 -37.67
N ALA A 174 -8.36 10.47 -38.81
CA ALA A 174 -7.65 11.75 -39.02
C ALA A 174 -8.44 13.02 -38.61
N ALA A 175 -9.62 12.90 -38.06
CA ALA A 175 -10.51 14.01 -37.71
C ALA A 175 -10.87 14.14 -36.23
N ALA A 176 -10.44 13.23 -35.38
CA ALA A 176 -10.87 13.28 -33.99
C ALA A 176 -9.71 13.00 -33.04
N VAL A 177 -9.55 13.87 -32.14
CA VAL A 177 -9.05 13.73 -30.79
C VAL A 177 -7.81 14.57 -30.49
N LYS A 178 -8.07 15.81 -30.15
CA LYS A 178 -7.29 16.58 -29.17
C LYS A 178 -7.46 15.98 -27.77
N GLY A 179 -7.25 14.67 -27.61
CA GLY A 179 -7.17 14.05 -26.29
C GLY A 179 -5.81 14.37 -25.64
N PRO A 180 -5.71 14.43 -24.32
CA PRO A 180 -4.43 14.62 -23.66
C PRO A 180 -3.47 13.52 -24.08
N LYS A 181 -2.21 13.90 -24.38
CA LYS A 181 -1.14 12.96 -24.73
C LYS A 181 -0.97 11.96 -23.59
N ALA A 182 -0.92 10.67 -23.92
CA ALA A 182 -0.68 9.64 -22.93
C ALA A 182 0.73 9.80 -22.30
N GLN A 183 0.81 9.66 -20.99
CA GLN A 183 2.02 9.85 -20.21
C GLN A 183 2.52 8.50 -19.71
N LYS A 184 3.77 8.15 -20.01
CA LYS A 184 4.40 6.91 -19.55
C LYS A 184 4.75 6.96 -18.06
N GLN A 185 5.07 8.13 -17.54
CA GLN A 185 5.49 8.34 -16.16
C GLN A 185 4.50 9.27 -15.46
N ILE A 186 3.89 8.77 -14.38
CA ILE A 186 2.91 9.52 -13.60
C ILE A 186 3.27 9.42 -12.13
N VAL A 187 3.37 10.56 -11.47
CA VAL A 187 3.46 10.67 -10.02
C VAL A 187 2.16 11.28 -9.50
N LEU A 188 1.38 10.49 -8.78
CA LEU A 188 0.18 10.99 -8.12
C LEU A 188 0.55 11.63 -6.79
N ASP A 189 0.30 12.92 -6.70
CA ASP A 189 0.33 13.68 -5.46
C ASP A 189 -1.11 14.04 -5.05
N GLY A 190 -1.29 14.65 -3.90
CA GLY A 190 -2.61 15.07 -3.46
C GLY A 190 -2.83 14.93 -1.95
N PRO A 191 -4.03 15.27 -1.48
CA PRO A 191 -4.36 15.26 -0.07
C PRO A 191 -4.16 13.91 0.62
N VAL A 192 -4.06 13.95 1.96
CA VAL A 192 -4.08 12.76 2.80
C VAL A 192 -5.40 12.01 2.58
N SER A 193 -5.33 10.68 2.57
CA SER A 193 -6.52 9.79 2.51
C SER A 193 -7.43 10.02 1.28
N CYS A 194 -6.87 10.49 0.16
CA CYS A 194 -7.64 10.60 -1.09
C CYS A 194 -7.66 9.31 -1.93
N GLY A 195 -7.12 8.19 -1.44
CA GLY A 195 -7.20 6.89 -2.10
C GLY A 195 -6.08 6.60 -3.11
N LYS A 196 -4.94 7.32 -3.08
CA LYS A 196 -3.82 7.10 -4.02
C LYS A 196 -3.29 5.67 -4.01
N SER A 197 -2.99 5.13 -2.82
CA SER A 197 -2.47 3.75 -2.67
C SER A 197 -3.46 2.70 -3.16
N ILE A 198 -4.76 2.91 -2.93
CA ILE A 198 -5.83 2.04 -3.45
C ILE A 198 -5.87 2.11 -4.99
N ALA A 199 -5.79 3.32 -5.56
CA ALA A 199 -5.76 3.48 -7.00
C ALA A 199 -4.55 2.80 -7.64
N LEU A 200 -3.37 2.84 -6.97
CA LEU A 200 -2.18 2.11 -7.42
C LEU A 200 -2.39 0.59 -7.37
N ALA A 201 -2.90 0.06 -6.26
CA ALA A 201 -3.18 -1.37 -6.14
C ALA A 201 -4.17 -1.85 -7.20
N MET A 202 -5.22 -1.08 -7.47
CA MET A 202 -6.17 -1.37 -8.55
C MET A 202 -5.51 -1.30 -9.94
N LEU A 203 -4.59 -0.34 -10.16
CA LEU A 203 -3.82 -0.24 -11.41
C LEU A 203 -2.92 -1.46 -11.61
N VAL A 204 -2.22 -1.89 -10.57
CA VAL A 204 -1.39 -3.10 -10.59
C VAL A 204 -2.24 -4.34 -10.88
N HIS A 205 -3.38 -4.47 -10.19
CA HIS A 205 -4.31 -5.56 -10.41
C HIS A 205 -4.78 -5.61 -11.88
N TRP A 206 -5.19 -4.45 -12.43
CA TRP A 206 -5.59 -4.35 -13.82
C TRP A 206 -4.45 -4.71 -14.78
N ALA A 207 -3.27 -4.13 -14.61
CA ALA A 207 -2.13 -4.38 -15.50
C ALA A 207 -1.74 -5.86 -15.52
N ARG A 208 -1.76 -6.52 -14.36
CA ARG A 208 -1.52 -7.96 -14.25
C ARG A 208 -2.59 -8.79 -14.95
N SER A 209 -3.86 -8.39 -14.82
CA SER A 209 -4.97 -9.07 -15.52
C SER A 209 -4.88 -8.93 -17.04
N GLU A 210 -4.31 -7.82 -17.54
CA GLU A 210 -4.03 -7.60 -18.97
C GLU A 210 -2.72 -8.28 -19.43
N GLY A 211 -2.05 -9.00 -18.57
CA GLY A 211 -0.84 -9.74 -18.92
C GLY A 211 0.46 -8.94 -18.88
N TRP A 212 0.49 -7.78 -18.26
CA TRP A 212 1.71 -6.96 -18.15
C TRP A 212 2.72 -7.57 -17.17
N LEU A 213 3.98 -7.27 -17.36
CA LEU A 213 5.03 -7.50 -16.38
C LEU A 213 5.03 -6.33 -15.39
N VAL A 214 4.69 -6.58 -14.13
CA VAL A 214 4.55 -5.51 -13.14
C VAL A 214 5.53 -5.70 -12.00
N PHE A 215 6.40 -4.70 -11.78
CA PHE A 215 7.24 -4.59 -10.60
C PHE A 215 6.54 -3.67 -9.61
N TYR A 216 6.00 -4.25 -8.52
CA TYR A 216 5.19 -3.52 -7.55
C TYR A 216 5.91 -3.34 -6.21
N VAL A 217 5.94 -2.11 -5.72
CA VAL A 217 6.52 -1.72 -4.42
C VAL A 217 5.42 -1.07 -3.58
N PRO A 218 4.70 -1.85 -2.74
CA PRO A 218 3.61 -1.33 -1.92
C PRO A 218 4.08 -0.42 -0.78
N LYS A 219 5.33 -0.58 -0.32
CA LYS A 219 5.90 0.13 0.82
C LYS A 219 7.31 0.65 0.52
N GLY A 220 7.41 1.65 -0.35
CA GLY A 220 8.70 2.24 -0.75
C GLY A 220 9.52 2.78 0.42
N ARG A 221 8.90 3.15 1.54
CA ARG A 221 9.59 3.54 2.75
C ARG A 221 10.48 2.40 3.31
N GLU A 222 10.05 1.16 3.21
CA GLU A 222 10.79 0.01 3.76
C GLU A 222 12.19 -0.15 3.11
N TRP A 223 12.40 0.44 1.94
CA TRP A 223 13.72 0.42 1.27
C TRP A 223 14.75 1.35 1.92
N THR A 224 14.31 2.25 2.79
CA THR A 224 15.15 3.31 3.35
C THR A 224 15.49 3.10 4.82
N HIS A 225 15.19 1.93 5.40
CA HIS A 225 15.45 1.65 6.81
C HIS A 225 15.57 0.15 7.11
N GLY A 226 16.15 -0.14 8.27
CA GLY A 226 16.33 -1.50 8.79
C GLY A 226 17.46 -2.28 8.11
N GLY A 227 17.89 -3.35 8.75
CA GLY A 227 18.90 -4.25 8.21
C GLY A 227 20.33 -3.72 8.20
N PHE A 228 21.21 -4.55 7.64
CA PHE A 228 22.62 -4.23 7.46
C PHE A 228 22.82 -3.35 6.21
N PHE A 229 23.72 -2.40 6.28
CA PHE A 229 24.12 -1.54 5.17
C PHE A 229 25.62 -1.25 5.22
N TYR A 230 26.22 -1.03 4.06
CA TYR A 230 27.64 -0.69 3.94
C TYR A 230 27.86 0.09 2.64
N ARG A 231 28.99 0.81 2.58
CA ARG A 231 29.37 1.54 1.37
C ARG A 231 30.10 0.63 0.42
N ASN A 232 29.53 0.41 -0.76
CA ASN A 232 30.17 -0.37 -1.81
C ASN A 232 31.29 0.46 -2.44
N GLN A 233 32.51 -0.06 -2.40
CA GLN A 233 33.70 0.63 -2.90
C GLN A 233 33.72 0.77 -4.44
N GLN A 234 33.06 -0.16 -5.15
CA GLN A 234 33.03 -0.13 -6.61
C GLN A 234 32.02 0.89 -7.14
N THR A 235 30.85 0.97 -6.52
CA THR A 235 29.77 1.87 -6.96
C THR A 235 29.81 3.23 -6.26
N GLY A 236 30.46 3.33 -5.10
CA GLY A 236 30.44 4.50 -4.24
C GLY A 236 29.11 4.74 -3.54
N LEU A 237 28.12 3.90 -3.78
CA LEU A 237 26.78 3.96 -3.18
C LEU A 237 26.68 3.07 -1.94
N TRP A 238 25.61 3.23 -1.19
CA TRP A 238 25.32 2.41 -0.02
C TRP A 238 24.46 1.23 -0.42
N ASP A 239 24.96 0.05 -0.15
CA ASP A 239 24.24 -1.20 -0.39
C ASP A 239 23.43 -1.59 0.84
N THR A 240 22.20 -2.07 0.60
CA THR A 240 21.24 -2.55 1.60
C THR A 240 20.82 -3.98 1.23
N PRO A 241 21.69 -4.99 1.46
CA PRO A 241 21.47 -6.34 0.95
C PRO A 241 20.24 -7.02 1.55
N VAL A 242 19.90 -6.74 2.81
CA VAL A 242 18.71 -7.30 3.45
C VAL A 242 17.43 -6.82 2.77
N GLN A 243 17.35 -5.53 2.45
CA GLN A 243 16.22 -4.96 1.72
C GLN A 243 16.17 -5.50 0.29
N ALA A 244 17.30 -5.52 -0.41
CA ALA A 244 17.38 -6.05 -1.76
C ALA A 244 16.94 -7.52 -1.81
N ALA A 245 17.44 -8.35 -0.91
CA ALA A 245 17.01 -9.74 -0.80
C ALA A 245 15.51 -9.85 -0.48
N SER A 246 14.98 -9.02 0.40
CA SER A 246 13.53 -9.04 0.73
C SER A 246 12.64 -8.58 -0.42
N ILE A 247 13.14 -7.73 -1.33
CA ILE A 247 12.44 -7.29 -2.54
C ILE A 247 12.42 -8.41 -3.58
N LEU A 248 13.55 -9.09 -3.75
CA LEU A 248 13.64 -10.26 -4.62
C LEU A 248 12.90 -11.46 -4.03
N GLN A 249 12.89 -11.58 -2.72
CA GLN A 249 12.31 -12.65 -1.93
C GLN A 249 11.11 -12.10 -1.13
N ALA A 250 9.93 -12.65 -1.24
CA ALA A 250 8.86 -12.32 -0.31
C ALA A 250 9.13 -12.90 1.09
N LYS A 251 8.60 -12.23 2.10
CA LYS A 251 8.84 -12.52 3.51
C LYS A 251 8.71 -13.99 3.86
N ALA A 252 9.78 -14.57 4.41
CA ALA A 252 9.90 -15.97 4.83
C ALA A 252 8.90 -16.42 5.92
N ASN A 253 8.09 -15.52 6.50
CA ASN A 253 7.15 -15.79 7.59
C ASN A 253 5.67 -15.89 7.18
N SER A 254 5.37 -15.78 5.91
CA SER A 254 4.07 -16.11 5.35
C SER A 254 4.27 -17.26 4.38
N TYR A 255 3.37 -18.21 4.34
CA TYR A 255 3.39 -19.39 3.46
C TYR A 255 3.41 -19.07 1.95
N CYS A 256 3.93 -17.91 1.56
CA CYS A 256 3.98 -17.41 0.19
C CYS A 256 5.44 -17.22 -0.26
N TYR A 257 5.79 -17.89 -1.34
CA TYR A 257 7.02 -17.71 -2.10
C TYR A 257 7.12 -16.27 -2.66
N SER A 258 8.31 -15.86 -3.08
CA SER A 258 8.63 -14.52 -3.57
C SER A 258 7.55 -13.96 -4.48
N ASP A 259 7.00 -12.82 -4.12
CA ASP A 259 5.74 -12.35 -4.68
C ASP A 259 5.92 -11.83 -6.11
N PHE A 260 7.03 -11.13 -6.38
CA PHE A 260 7.39 -10.72 -7.73
C PHE A 260 7.69 -11.93 -8.62
N MET A 261 8.49 -12.89 -8.13
CA MET A 261 8.85 -14.10 -8.87
C MET A 261 7.64 -14.94 -9.18
N LYS A 262 6.85 -15.27 -8.16
CA LYS A 262 5.69 -16.16 -8.28
C LYS A 262 4.68 -15.69 -9.31
N TYR A 263 4.37 -14.40 -9.31
CA TYR A 263 3.41 -13.85 -10.27
C TYR A 263 3.97 -13.76 -11.68
N ASN A 264 5.24 -13.41 -11.80
CA ASN A 264 5.88 -13.16 -13.09
C ASN A 264 6.72 -14.34 -13.61
N GLU A 265 6.81 -15.47 -12.88
CA GLU A 265 7.70 -16.61 -13.17
C GLU A 265 7.65 -17.04 -14.64
N SER A 266 6.46 -17.33 -15.15
CA SER A 266 6.28 -17.79 -16.51
C SER A 266 6.79 -16.80 -17.57
N ARG A 267 6.76 -15.50 -17.27
CA ARG A 267 7.27 -14.43 -18.14
C ARG A 267 8.76 -14.25 -17.99
N LEU A 268 9.27 -14.27 -16.76
CA LEU A 268 10.70 -14.14 -16.48
C LEU A 268 11.52 -15.27 -17.09
N LEU A 269 10.96 -16.49 -17.14
CA LEU A 269 11.55 -17.65 -17.82
C LEU A 269 11.64 -17.47 -19.35
N GLN A 270 10.77 -16.66 -19.95
CA GLN A 270 10.74 -16.43 -21.40
C GLN A 270 11.60 -15.23 -21.84
N LEU A 271 11.98 -14.37 -20.90
CA LEU A 271 12.73 -13.16 -21.17
C LEU A 271 14.23 -13.40 -20.99
N PRO A 272 15.04 -13.37 -22.07
CA PRO A 272 16.48 -13.50 -21.94
C PRO A 272 17.10 -12.24 -21.34
N CYS A 273 18.18 -12.40 -20.59
CA CYS A 273 19.02 -11.28 -20.17
C CYS A 273 19.66 -10.61 -21.39
N GLN A 274 19.65 -9.30 -21.40
CA GLN A 274 20.21 -8.46 -22.48
C GLN A 274 21.43 -7.66 -22.00
N VAL A 275 21.63 -7.53 -20.68
CA VAL A 275 22.73 -6.79 -20.06
C VAL A 275 23.74 -7.78 -19.52
N PHE A 276 24.93 -7.79 -20.08
CA PHE A 276 26.03 -8.69 -19.71
C PHE A 276 27.14 -7.97 -18.94
N ASP A 277 26.85 -6.74 -18.44
CA ASP A 277 27.78 -6.04 -17.59
C ASP A 277 28.05 -6.83 -16.31
N PRO A 278 29.29 -6.85 -15.80
CA PRO A 278 29.59 -7.49 -14.54
C PRO A 278 28.77 -6.89 -13.40
N ILE A 279 28.08 -7.74 -12.67
CA ILE A 279 27.28 -7.34 -11.50
C ILE A 279 28.24 -7.13 -10.34
N PRO A 280 28.32 -5.92 -9.75
CA PRO A 280 29.17 -5.70 -8.58
C PRO A 280 28.66 -6.54 -7.41
N LEU A 281 29.57 -7.31 -6.82
CA LEU A 281 29.31 -8.03 -5.59
C LEU A 281 29.62 -7.13 -4.40
N GLY A 282 28.81 -7.22 -3.39
CA GLY A 282 29.00 -6.46 -2.21
C GLY A 282 29.69 -7.25 -1.09
N GLU A 283 30.00 -6.55 0.00
CA GLU A 283 30.35 -7.21 1.24
C GLU A 283 29.10 -7.88 1.79
N GLY A 284 29.13 -9.17 2.00
CA GLY A 284 27.98 -9.91 2.52
C GLY A 284 28.44 -11.03 3.45
N VAL A 285 27.74 -11.16 4.57
CA VAL A 285 27.81 -12.36 5.39
C VAL A 285 26.79 -13.33 4.82
N GLY A 286 27.22 -14.28 4.02
CA GLY A 286 26.26 -15.22 3.43
C GLY A 286 26.93 -16.41 2.75
N VAL A 287 26.13 -17.43 2.52
CA VAL A 287 26.51 -18.62 1.75
C VAL A 287 26.85 -18.17 0.33
N GLY A 288 28.02 -18.53 -0.17
CA GLY A 288 28.44 -18.29 -1.54
C GLY A 288 29.39 -17.11 -1.77
N GLN A 289 29.80 -16.36 -0.72
CA GLN A 289 30.86 -15.36 -0.88
C GLN A 289 32.17 -16.07 -1.20
N MET A 290 32.69 -15.82 -2.41
CA MET A 290 34.03 -16.27 -2.80
C MET A 290 35.04 -15.18 -2.42
N LYS A 291 36.13 -15.59 -1.81
CA LYS A 291 37.25 -14.66 -1.56
C LYS A 291 37.83 -14.20 -2.91
N ASP A 292 38.13 -12.91 -2.99
CA ASP A 292 38.77 -12.27 -4.16
C ASP A 292 37.91 -12.26 -5.44
N VAL A 293 36.59 -12.40 -5.35
CA VAL A 293 35.65 -12.23 -6.45
C VAL A 293 34.77 -11.00 -6.20
N ASP A 294 35.05 -9.93 -6.93
CA ASP A 294 34.37 -8.64 -6.76
C ASP A 294 33.16 -8.47 -7.70
N THR A 295 33.02 -9.30 -8.70
CA THR A 295 31.94 -9.22 -9.69
C THR A 295 31.42 -10.59 -10.09
N MET A 296 30.16 -10.65 -10.46
CA MET A 296 29.49 -11.80 -11.04
C MET A 296 29.01 -11.45 -12.45
N ALA A 297 29.16 -12.34 -13.41
CA ALA A 297 28.57 -12.19 -14.73
C ALA A 297 27.48 -13.26 -14.92
N MET A 298 26.38 -12.89 -15.54
CA MET A 298 25.37 -13.85 -15.95
C MET A 298 25.86 -14.58 -17.21
N PRO A 299 25.72 -15.92 -17.28
CA PRO A 299 26.04 -16.68 -18.49
C PRO A 299 25.20 -16.23 -19.68
N GLU A 300 25.76 -16.32 -20.88
CA GLU A 300 24.98 -16.10 -22.11
C GLU A 300 23.82 -17.10 -22.20
N GLY A 301 22.64 -16.58 -22.56
CA GLY A 301 21.41 -17.38 -22.63
C GLY A 301 20.65 -17.49 -21.29
N SER A 302 21.16 -16.87 -20.21
CA SER A 302 20.40 -16.76 -18.96
C SER A 302 19.11 -15.95 -19.15
N THR A 303 18.08 -16.33 -18.37
CA THR A 303 16.81 -15.63 -18.35
C THR A 303 16.75 -14.63 -17.18
N LEU A 304 15.76 -13.73 -17.22
CA LEU A 304 15.51 -12.85 -16.07
C LEU A 304 15.14 -13.63 -14.80
N TYR A 305 14.60 -14.83 -14.96
CA TYR A 305 14.38 -15.75 -13.86
C TYR A 305 15.69 -16.17 -13.21
N ASP A 306 16.69 -16.58 -14.04
CA ASP A 306 18.01 -16.99 -13.55
C ASP A 306 18.73 -15.84 -12.84
N LEU A 307 18.60 -14.61 -13.38
CA LEU A 307 19.14 -13.41 -12.77
C LEU A 307 18.57 -13.19 -11.36
N VAL A 308 17.26 -13.26 -11.21
CA VAL A 308 16.61 -13.07 -9.88
C VAL A 308 17.00 -14.22 -8.94
N GLN A 309 17.05 -15.47 -9.42
CA GLN A 309 17.50 -16.61 -8.64
C GLN A 309 18.95 -16.45 -8.16
N ALA A 310 19.82 -15.90 -8.97
CA ALA A 310 21.20 -15.60 -8.53
C ALA A 310 21.22 -14.61 -7.36
N GLY A 311 20.39 -13.55 -7.41
CA GLY A 311 20.27 -12.59 -6.30
C GLY A 311 19.65 -13.18 -5.02
N LEU A 312 18.80 -14.20 -5.16
CA LEU A 312 18.23 -14.95 -4.04
C LEU A 312 19.24 -15.91 -3.40
N ASN A 313 20.01 -16.61 -4.22
CA ASN A 313 20.97 -17.60 -3.77
C ASN A 313 22.21 -16.94 -3.14
N TYR A 314 22.57 -15.75 -3.62
CA TYR A 314 23.78 -15.03 -3.22
C TYR A 314 23.41 -13.66 -2.64
N THR A 315 23.25 -13.58 -1.32
CA THR A 315 22.79 -12.34 -0.64
C THR A 315 23.71 -11.13 -0.90
N HIS A 316 25.01 -11.36 -1.08
CA HIS A 316 25.98 -10.32 -1.43
C HIS A 316 25.82 -9.81 -2.87
N ALA A 317 25.13 -10.54 -3.74
CA ALA A 317 24.80 -10.12 -5.10
C ALA A 317 23.42 -9.45 -5.20
N SER A 318 22.57 -9.55 -4.19
CA SER A 318 21.16 -9.14 -4.26
C SER A 318 20.97 -7.67 -4.66
N VAL A 319 21.81 -6.75 -4.19
CA VAL A 319 21.75 -5.33 -4.56
C VAL A 319 22.11 -5.14 -6.03
N GLY A 320 23.23 -5.70 -6.46
CA GLY A 320 23.68 -5.62 -7.85
C GLY A 320 22.68 -6.26 -8.82
N VAL A 321 22.12 -7.43 -8.45
CA VAL A 321 21.06 -8.10 -9.22
C VAL A 321 19.81 -7.25 -9.34
N LEU A 322 19.37 -6.61 -8.24
CA LEU A 322 18.18 -5.75 -8.28
C LEU A 322 18.39 -4.52 -9.18
N VAL A 323 19.59 -3.92 -9.13
CA VAL A 323 19.99 -2.82 -10.03
C VAL A 323 20.02 -3.28 -11.49
N GLN A 324 20.58 -4.47 -11.75
CA GLN A 324 20.61 -5.09 -13.08
C GLN A 324 19.20 -5.40 -13.57
N LEU A 325 18.35 -6.00 -12.73
CA LEU A 325 16.95 -6.28 -13.07
C LEU A 325 16.21 -5.02 -13.51
N ARG A 326 16.46 -3.88 -12.84
CA ARG A 326 15.87 -2.59 -13.25
C ARG A 326 16.32 -2.18 -14.67
N LYS A 327 17.60 -2.40 -15.03
CA LYS A 327 18.10 -2.13 -16.38
C LYS A 327 17.44 -3.07 -17.38
N GLU A 328 17.40 -4.36 -17.09
CA GLU A 328 16.77 -5.37 -17.94
C GLU A 328 15.29 -5.06 -18.23
N LEU A 329 14.53 -4.70 -17.18
CA LEU A 329 13.13 -4.31 -17.34
C LEU A 329 12.95 -3.14 -18.32
N SER A 330 13.92 -2.23 -18.43
CA SER A 330 13.85 -1.11 -19.36
C SER A 330 14.07 -1.51 -20.82
N LEU A 331 14.64 -2.68 -21.06
CA LEU A 331 14.95 -3.21 -22.40
C LEU A 331 13.84 -4.12 -22.93
N VAL A 332 12.93 -4.60 -22.08
CA VAL A 332 11.81 -5.44 -22.49
C VAL A 332 10.86 -4.64 -23.39
N LYS A 333 10.62 -5.17 -24.62
CA LYS A 333 9.74 -4.54 -25.62
C LYS A 333 8.54 -5.40 -26.00
N ASP A 334 8.64 -6.71 -25.80
CA ASP A 334 7.65 -7.68 -26.29
C ASP A 334 6.37 -7.68 -25.47
N ILE A 335 6.47 -7.30 -24.20
CA ILE A 335 5.34 -7.17 -23.26
C ILE A 335 5.39 -5.82 -22.56
N PRO A 336 4.25 -5.23 -22.21
CA PRO A 336 4.22 -3.99 -21.42
C PRO A 336 4.81 -4.22 -20.03
N VAL A 337 5.67 -3.31 -19.59
CA VAL A 337 6.28 -3.33 -18.25
C VAL A 337 5.84 -2.11 -17.47
N LEU A 338 5.32 -2.32 -16.26
CA LEU A 338 4.93 -1.26 -15.34
C LEU A 338 5.76 -1.35 -14.06
N ILE A 339 6.42 -0.28 -13.67
CA ILE A 339 7.01 -0.11 -12.33
C ILE A 339 6.03 0.70 -11.50
N ALA A 340 5.47 0.09 -10.47
CA ALA A 340 4.47 0.70 -9.59
C ALA A 340 5.03 0.85 -8.16
N ILE A 341 5.12 2.11 -7.69
CA ILE A 341 5.80 2.44 -6.43
C ILE A 341 4.86 3.25 -5.55
N ASP A 342 4.49 2.73 -4.37
CA ASP A 342 3.82 3.52 -3.33
C ASP A 342 4.84 4.14 -2.36
N GLN A 343 4.45 5.21 -1.69
CA GLN A 343 5.30 5.96 -0.77
C GLN A 343 6.58 6.52 -1.42
N TYR A 344 6.53 6.80 -2.71
CA TYR A 344 7.66 7.21 -3.55
C TYR A 344 8.40 8.46 -3.03
N ASN A 345 7.69 9.39 -2.39
CA ASN A 345 8.28 10.62 -1.84
C ASN A 345 9.28 10.36 -0.70
N ASN A 346 9.26 9.17 -0.05
CA ASN A 346 10.25 8.82 0.97
C ASN A 346 11.66 8.66 0.37
N TRP A 347 11.77 8.46 -0.94
CA TRP A 347 13.04 8.35 -1.65
C TRP A 347 13.71 9.69 -1.96
N PHE A 348 13.06 10.80 -1.59
CA PHE A 348 13.58 12.17 -1.78
C PHE A 348 14.02 12.84 -0.48
N THR A 349 14.17 12.06 0.58
CA THR A 349 14.56 12.51 1.91
C THR A 349 15.75 11.68 2.44
N PHE A 350 16.16 11.96 3.66
CA PHE A 350 17.13 11.14 4.35
C PHE A 350 16.52 9.79 4.72
N SER A 351 17.35 8.75 4.61
CA SER A 351 17.03 7.41 5.11
C SER A 351 17.18 7.38 6.64
N GLU A 352 16.85 6.24 7.24
CA GLU A 352 17.10 5.99 8.67
C GLU A 352 18.54 5.49 8.94
N TYR A 353 19.37 5.44 7.90
CA TYR A 353 20.78 5.05 8.02
C TYR A 353 21.67 6.26 8.30
N GLU A 354 22.68 6.05 9.11
CA GLU A 354 23.66 7.07 9.47
C GLU A 354 25.08 6.56 9.25
N GLU A 355 25.90 7.39 8.59
CA GLU A 355 27.33 7.15 8.43
C GLU A 355 28.11 7.77 9.59
N PRO A 356 28.95 7.01 10.31
CA PRO A 356 29.84 7.59 11.31
C PRO A 356 30.91 8.45 10.63
N VAL A 357 30.92 9.74 10.91
CA VAL A 357 31.93 10.70 10.41
C VAL A 357 33.08 10.81 11.39
N THR A 358 32.78 10.86 12.68
CA THR A 358 33.75 10.85 13.76
C THR A 358 33.24 9.95 14.89
N VAL A 359 34.09 9.73 15.91
CA VAL A 359 33.68 8.93 17.09
C VAL A 359 32.42 9.50 17.79
N ARG A 360 32.09 10.78 17.56
CA ARG A 360 31.01 11.49 18.25
C ARG A 360 29.95 12.08 17.32
N SER A 361 30.10 11.94 16.01
CA SER A 361 29.16 12.52 15.04
C SER A 361 28.82 11.54 13.94
N THR A 362 27.55 11.50 13.57
CA THR A 362 27.01 10.74 12.44
C THR A 362 26.47 11.71 11.39
N ARG A 363 26.46 11.27 10.14
CA ARG A 363 25.82 11.95 9.01
C ARG A 363 24.65 11.10 8.54
N PRO A 364 23.44 11.67 8.46
CA PRO A 364 22.32 10.93 7.87
C PRO A 364 22.58 10.70 6.37
N ILE A 365 22.30 9.48 5.91
CA ILE A 365 22.46 9.08 4.51
C ILE A 365 21.17 9.45 3.77
N HIS A 366 21.30 10.20 2.67
CA HIS A 366 20.16 10.53 1.83
C HIS A 366 19.72 9.28 1.05
N ALA A 367 18.39 9.07 0.91
CA ALA A 367 17.86 7.89 0.22
C ALA A 367 18.43 7.69 -1.20
N LYS A 368 18.75 8.77 -1.93
CA LYS A 368 19.42 8.70 -3.24
C LYS A 368 20.80 8.08 -3.22
N GLU A 369 21.46 8.01 -2.06
CA GLU A 369 22.78 7.38 -1.91
C GLU A 369 22.67 5.87 -1.73
N LEU A 370 21.44 5.33 -1.54
CA LEU A 370 21.18 3.90 -1.49
C LEU A 370 21.12 3.35 -2.92
N ALA A 371 21.88 2.31 -3.24
CA ALA A 371 22.02 1.77 -4.59
C ALA A 371 20.66 1.33 -5.19
N THR A 372 19.84 0.62 -4.40
CA THR A 372 18.51 0.15 -4.81
C THR A 372 17.57 1.31 -5.08
N VAL A 373 17.49 2.28 -4.17
CA VAL A 373 16.65 3.47 -4.32
C VAL A 373 17.10 4.30 -5.53
N ASN A 374 18.42 4.50 -5.69
CA ASN A 374 18.98 5.26 -6.80
C ASN A 374 18.57 4.68 -8.16
N ALA A 375 18.59 3.35 -8.29
CA ALA A 375 18.23 2.65 -9.52
C ALA A 375 16.75 2.85 -9.92
N PHE A 376 15.84 2.89 -8.94
CA PHE A 376 14.40 2.97 -9.21
C PHE A 376 13.80 4.38 -9.08
N ARG A 377 14.53 5.32 -8.50
CA ARG A 377 14.01 6.67 -8.22
C ARG A 377 13.94 7.55 -9.45
N SER A 378 14.91 7.43 -10.37
CA SER A 378 15.03 8.34 -11.51
C SER A 378 13.98 8.04 -12.59
N MET A 379 13.29 9.10 -13.03
CA MET A 379 12.34 9.07 -14.14
C MET A 379 12.83 9.91 -15.33
N ILE A 380 13.99 10.58 -15.24
CA ILE A 380 14.35 11.65 -16.18
C ILE A 380 14.77 11.11 -17.54
N ASN A 381 15.51 10.00 -17.56
CA ASN A 381 16.16 9.49 -18.79
C ASN A 381 15.62 8.10 -19.17
N ASP A 382 14.42 7.77 -18.75
CA ASP A 382 13.87 6.44 -18.91
C ASP A 382 12.51 6.49 -19.62
N ASP A 383 12.33 5.63 -20.59
CA ASP A 383 11.08 5.48 -21.34
C ASP A 383 10.10 4.47 -20.70
N MET A 384 10.43 3.96 -19.53
CA MET A 384 9.60 3.01 -18.79
C MET A 384 8.24 3.59 -18.40
N MET A 385 7.23 2.74 -18.37
CA MET A 385 5.96 3.06 -17.73
C MET A 385 6.12 3.00 -16.21
N ILE A 386 5.89 4.12 -15.54
CA ILE A 386 6.03 4.24 -14.09
C ILE A 386 4.77 4.87 -13.50
N GLY A 387 4.12 4.14 -12.59
CA GLY A 387 3.09 4.65 -11.73
C GLY A 387 3.66 4.84 -10.31
N ALA A 388 3.94 6.07 -9.90
CA ALA A 388 4.44 6.37 -8.59
C ALA A 388 3.46 7.23 -7.79
N PHE A 389 3.41 7.01 -6.48
CA PHE A 389 2.41 7.65 -5.61
C PHE A 389 3.06 8.23 -4.37
N SER A 390 2.80 9.51 -4.11
CA SER A 390 3.28 10.19 -2.93
C SER A 390 2.52 9.74 -1.69
N HIS A 391 3.25 9.43 -0.64
CA HIS A 391 2.64 9.12 0.65
C HIS A 391 2.11 10.38 1.34
N SER A 392 0.97 10.25 1.99
CA SER A 392 0.27 11.38 2.61
C SER A 392 0.91 11.91 3.89
N THR A 393 1.73 11.10 4.56
CA THR A 393 2.41 11.49 5.82
C THR A 393 3.65 12.35 5.61
N ALA A 394 4.11 12.53 4.37
CA ALA A 394 5.17 13.48 4.08
C ALA A 394 4.67 14.90 4.36
N VAL A 395 5.18 15.47 5.44
CA VAL A 395 4.83 16.81 5.90
C VAL A 395 5.81 17.83 5.31
N GLY A 396 5.29 18.99 4.86
CA GLY A 396 6.11 20.14 4.50
C GLY A 396 6.71 20.07 3.10
N LYS A 397 7.93 20.55 2.97
CA LYS A 397 8.62 20.80 1.69
C LYS A 397 8.86 19.55 0.84
N LEU A 398 9.09 18.39 1.47
CA LEU A 398 9.34 17.12 0.76
C LEU A 398 8.23 16.72 -0.19
N ARG A 399 6.99 17.08 0.14
CA ARG A 399 5.84 16.83 -0.69
C ARG A 399 5.80 17.73 -1.94
N GLN A 400 6.43 18.91 -1.85
CA GLN A 400 6.50 19.88 -2.94
C GLN A 400 7.76 19.71 -3.79
N GLU A 401 8.82 19.20 -3.20
CA GLU A 401 10.13 19.04 -3.82
C GLU A 401 10.35 17.58 -4.24
N LEU A 402 9.99 17.26 -5.46
CA LEU A 402 10.36 16.01 -6.14
C LEU A 402 11.27 16.41 -7.31
N PRO A 403 12.55 16.76 -7.05
CA PRO A 403 13.41 17.45 -8.03
C PRO A 403 13.67 16.63 -9.30
N ASP A 404 13.66 15.31 -9.19
CA ASP A 404 13.94 14.42 -10.33
C ASP A 404 12.66 14.00 -11.06
N VAL A 405 11.51 14.56 -10.69
CA VAL A 405 10.23 14.27 -11.33
C VAL A 405 9.88 15.38 -12.32
N PRO A 406 9.70 15.07 -13.61
CA PRO A 406 9.24 16.05 -14.58
C PRO A 406 7.92 16.68 -14.14
N THR A 407 7.79 18.00 -14.27
CA THR A 407 6.58 18.73 -13.84
C THR A 407 5.31 18.20 -14.51
N GLY A 408 5.39 17.81 -15.78
CA GLY A 408 4.27 17.22 -16.52
C GLY A 408 3.88 15.81 -16.06
N ALA A 409 4.76 15.08 -15.38
CA ALA A 409 4.48 13.75 -14.84
C ALA A 409 3.76 13.80 -13.49
N ARG A 410 3.75 14.96 -12.82
CA ARG A 410 3.16 15.12 -11.50
C ARG A 410 1.70 15.53 -11.60
N ILE A 411 0.81 14.63 -11.20
CA ILE A 411 -0.64 14.81 -11.28
C ILE A 411 -1.24 14.88 -9.88
N ASN A 412 -2.10 15.88 -9.63
CA ASN A 412 -2.83 15.96 -8.38
C ASN A 412 -4.01 14.98 -8.38
N PHE A 413 -4.02 14.03 -7.47
CA PHE A 413 -5.14 13.10 -7.29
C PHE A 413 -6.19 13.76 -6.38
N PRO A 414 -7.43 13.97 -6.86
CA PRO A 414 -8.40 14.76 -6.16
C PRO A 414 -9.00 14.04 -4.94
N ARG A 415 -9.61 14.80 -4.03
CA ARG A 415 -10.55 14.25 -3.05
C ARG A 415 -11.80 13.72 -3.76
N TYR A 416 -12.68 13.07 -3.01
CA TYR A 416 -13.97 12.64 -3.54
C TYR A 416 -14.75 13.82 -4.12
N THR A 417 -15.37 13.59 -5.29
CA THR A 417 -16.41 14.45 -5.82
C THR A 417 -17.66 14.36 -4.92
N LEU A 418 -18.61 15.26 -5.10
CA LEU A 418 -19.87 15.22 -4.34
C LEU A 418 -20.62 13.90 -4.59
N GLU A 419 -20.63 13.42 -5.82
CA GLU A 419 -21.25 12.17 -6.24
C GLU A 419 -20.53 10.94 -5.60
N GLU A 420 -19.19 10.88 -5.69
CA GLU A 420 -18.39 9.86 -5.03
C GLU A 420 -18.63 9.85 -3.51
N ALA A 421 -18.64 11.03 -2.87
CA ALA A 421 -18.89 11.15 -1.45
C ALA A 421 -20.30 10.70 -1.06
N GLY A 422 -21.31 11.04 -1.86
CA GLY A 422 -22.69 10.56 -1.67
C GLY A 422 -22.75 9.03 -1.73
N THR A 423 -22.13 8.44 -2.74
CA THR A 423 -22.04 6.96 -2.88
C THR A 423 -21.35 6.31 -1.69
N VAL A 424 -20.23 6.88 -1.21
CA VAL A 424 -19.53 6.41 -0.01
C VAL A 424 -20.44 6.45 1.22
N CYS A 425 -21.20 7.53 1.41
CA CYS A 425 -22.17 7.62 2.51
C CYS A 425 -23.24 6.52 2.41
N HIS A 426 -23.80 6.28 1.23
CA HIS A 426 -24.77 5.19 1.01
C HIS A 426 -24.17 3.81 1.28
N TYR A 427 -22.94 3.59 0.84
CA TYR A 427 -22.23 2.33 1.08
C TYR A 427 -22.02 2.08 2.58
N TYR A 428 -21.51 3.06 3.32
CA TYR A 428 -21.32 2.90 4.77
C TYR A 428 -22.64 2.77 5.54
N LEU A 429 -23.69 3.47 5.12
CA LEU A 429 -25.03 3.28 5.68
C LEU A 429 -25.55 1.88 5.42
N ARG A 430 -25.30 1.34 4.24
CA ARG A 430 -25.62 -0.05 3.90
C ARG A 430 -24.86 -1.06 4.77
N CYS A 431 -23.57 -0.82 5.02
CA CYS A 431 -22.76 -1.65 5.90
C CYS A 431 -23.17 -1.48 7.37
N ALA A 432 -23.48 -0.25 7.82
CA ALA A 432 -23.87 0.03 9.20
C ALA A 432 -25.27 -0.48 9.55
N SER A 433 -26.22 -0.48 8.58
CA SER A 433 -27.57 -1.06 8.81
C SER A 433 -27.50 -2.56 9.08
N ALA A 434 -26.47 -3.22 8.59
CA ALA A 434 -26.16 -4.61 8.90
C ALA A 434 -25.48 -4.76 10.29
N GLN A 435 -24.99 -3.68 10.90
CA GLN A 435 -24.31 -3.71 12.21
C GLN A 435 -25.17 -3.20 13.36
N SER A 436 -26.25 -2.46 13.09
CA SER A 436 -27.12 -1.90 14.11
C SER A 436 -28.31 -2.84 14.36
N SER A 437 -28.19 -3.70 15.37
CA SER A 437 -29.37 -4.09 16.15
C SER A 437 -29.95 -2.87 16.82
N PRO A 438 -31.27 -2.77 16.96
CA PRO A 438 -31.90 -1.61 17.59
C PRO A 438 -31.50 -1.53 19.06
N LEU A 439 -30.65 -0.56 19.37
CA LEU A 439 -30.62 0.04 20.69
C LEU A 439 -31.85 0.97 20.77
N PHE A 440 -32.99 0.40 21.07
CA PHE A 440 -34.15 1.07 21.71
C PHE A 440 -35.01 -0.01 22.33
#